data_232cab023c88dc485d8f865b7c97f818
#
_entry.id   232cab023c88dc485d8f865b7c97f818
#
_cell.length_a   1.000
_cell.length_b   1.000
_cell.length_c   1.000
_cell.angle_alpha   90.00
_cell.angle_beta   90.00
_cell.angle_gamma   90.00
#
_symmetry.space_group_name_H-M   'P 1'
#
loop_
_entity.id
_entity.type
_entity.pdbx_description
1 polymer ?
#
loop_
_entity_poly.entity_id
_entity_poly.type
_entity_poly.pdbx_seq_one_letter_code
_entity_poly.pdbx_strand_id
1 'polypeptide(L)'
;MQRHAFVCLCIVVVALTGCRRTEEVSFHRFEQLLFDTPADRLQAELTKHRNEFSSELIILAPEEPEFMQMTQEFVADPVMRDIYRITDSLYHNLSDVERELGKALGRAYKLCPKMQHVERFYTMVTGDFDNYGFRVFSNCGDLCVCLDQYALGAMERYQYFGMPNYLVRTLTREHIVPDCMFTLAGLYLKGPDGDLTLLDHAIADGKKLYFMEKTLPGIADSVLLRYTADQMKWMTDNERNVWGWLIQNKMLYSTDQSAYRNLLGEAPHTNTFGSDSAPRTASYIGWQIVRAYMKKSHSTMQELLDEPDSRKILTLSGWRP
;
A
#
# COMPACT_ATOMS: atom_id res chain seq x y z
N MET A 1 9.16 50.63 58.00
CA MET A 1 8.21 50.49 56.88
C MET A 1 8.96 49.76 55.76
N GLN A 2 8.87 48.43 55.71
CA GLN A 2 9.49 47.64 54.64
C GLN A 2 8.36 47.16 53.71
N ARG A 3 8.44 47.56 52.46
CA ARG A 3 7.55 47.11 51.39
C ARG A 3 8.13 45.85 50.74
N HIS A 4 7.50 44.71 50.96
CA HIS A 4 7.81 43.49 50.22
C HIS A 4 7.09 43.51 48.87
N ALA A 5 7.86 43.56 47.78
CA ALA A 5 7.35 43.41 46.45
C ALA A 5 7.24 41.90 46.13
N PHE A 6 6.00 41.39 45.94
CA PHE A 6 5.72 40.06 45.43
C PHE A 6 5.91 40.05 43.91
N VAL A 7 6.93 39.37 43.42
CA VAL A 7 7.10 39.09 41.99
C VAL A 7 6.29 37.82 41.67
N CYS A 8 5.15 37.97 41.01
CA CYS A 8 4.42 36.84 40.43
C CYS A 8 5.17 36.35 39.17
N LEU A 9 5.80 35.21 39.26
CA LEU A 9 6.40 34.51 38.10
C LEU A 9 5.29 33.75 37.38
N CYS A 10 4.74 34.31 36.31
CA CYS A 10 3.83 33.61 35.41
C CYS A 10 4.62 32.62 34.55
N ILE A 11 4.61 31.35 34.91
CA ILE A 11 5.10 30.25 34.05
C ILE A 11 4.07 30.08 32.93
N VAL A 12 4.38 30.59 31.73
CA VAL A 12 3.64 30.28 30.51
C VAL A 12 4.08 28.87 30.07
N VAL A 13 3.27 27.89 30.41
CA VAL A 13 3.37 26.54 29.83
C VAL A 13 2.89 26.64 28.37
N VAL A 14 3.82 26.85 27.46
CA VAL A 14 3.53 26.66 26.02
C VAL A 14 3.36 25.16 25.81
N ALA A 15 2.11 24.71 25.84
CA ALA A 15 1.76 23.39 25.36
C ALA A 15 2.09 23.34 23.87
N LEU A 16 3.25 22.76 23.54
CA LEU A 16 3.58 22.35 22.18
C LEU A 16 2.64 21.19 21.79
N THR A 17 1.39 21.53 21.49
CA THR A 17 0.53 20.70 20.68
C THR A 17 1.16 20.68 19.31
N GLY A 18 2.07 19.73 19.07
CA GLY A 18 2.57 19.44 17.73
C GLY A 18 1.34 19.15 16.86
N CYS A 19 0.95 20.15 16.08
CA CYS A 19 -0.12 20.04 15.10
C CYS A 19 0.24 18.85 14.23
N ARG A 20 -0.46 17.72 14.40
CA ARG A 20 -0.30 16.55 13.53
C ARG A 20 -0.82 17.02 12.17
N ARG A 21 0.09 17.36 11.28
CA ARG A 21 -0.27 17.81 9.95
C ARG A 21 -1.02 16.65 9.29
N THR A 22 -2.29 16.85 9.03
CA THR A 22 -3.13 15.93 8.26
C THR A 22 -3.24 16.53 6.87
N GLU A 23 -2.88 15.76 5.86
CA GLU A 23 -3.08 16.19 4.48
C GLU A 23 -4.57 16.07 4.14
N GLU A 24 -5.07 17.00 3.33
CA GLU A 24 -6.43 16.93 2.82
C GLU A 24 -6.47 15.92 1.68
N VAL A 25 -7.32 14.92 1.81
CA VAL A 25 -7.56 13.87 0.80
C VAL A 25 -9.03 13.89 0.45
N SER A 26 -9.32 14.00 -0.84
CA SER A 26 -10.65 13.85 -1.40
C SER A 26 -10.55 13.03 -2.68
N PHE A 27 -11.28 11.93 -2.76
CA PHE A 27 -11.28 11.09 -3.94
C PHE A 27 -12.20 11.63 -5.04
N HIS A 28 -11.63 11.84 -6.23
CA HIS A 28 -12.40 12.00 -7.47
C HIS A 28 -12.93 10.64 -7.89
N ARG A 29 -14.26 10.48 -7.84
CA ARG A 29 -14.97 9.23 -8.03
C ARG A 29 -15.23 8.96 -9.52
N PHE A 30 -14.21 8.44 -10.22
CA PHE A 30 -14.32 8.24 -11.67
C PHE A 30 -15.37 7.19 -12.04
N GLU A 31 -15.52 6.15 -11.25
CA GLU A 31 -16.56 5.15 -11.43
C GLU A 31 -17.97 5.74 -11.32
N GLN A 32 -18.20 6.69 -10.40
CA GLN A 32 -19.51 7.35 -10.29
C GLN A 32 -19.79 8.23 -11.52
N LEU A 33 -18.78 8.99 -12.00
CA LEU A 33 -18.92 9.75 -13.24
C LEU A 33 -19.32 8.84 -14.42
N LEU A 34 -18.73 7.65 -14.53
CA LEU A 34 -19.00 6.74 -15.63
C LEU A 34 -20.38 6.08 -15.52
N PHE A 35 -20.71 5.49 -14.39
CA PHE A 35 -21.87 4.59 -14.25
C PHE A 35 -23.16 5.30 -13.85
N ASP A 36 -23.09 6.48 -13.19
CA ASP A 36 -24.27 7.25 -12.80
C ASP A 36 -24.72 8.25 -13.89
N THR A 37 -23.82 8.52 -14.87
CA THR A 37 -24.17 9.41 -15.99
C THR A 37 -25.05 8.65 -17.02
N PRO A 38 -26.21 9.21 -17.42
CA PRO A 38 -26.99 8.69 -18.52
C PRO A 38 -26.18 8.61 -19.82
N ALA A 39 -26.38 7.53 -20.60
CA ALA A 39 -25.59 7.24 -21.80
C ALA A 39 -25.60 8.38 -22.83
N ASP A 40 -26.75 9.07 -22.98
CA ASP A 40 -26.89 10.22 -23.88
C ASP A 40 -26.14 11.46 -23.45
N ARG A 41 -25.71 11.56 -22.18
CA ARG A 41 -24.93 12.66 -21.61
C ARG A 41 -23.48 12.33 -21.31
N LEU A 42 -23.11 11.05 -21.42
CA LEU A 42 -21.79 10.57 -20.98
C LEU A 42 -20.63 11.34 -21.65
N GLN A 43 -20.68 11.51 -22.98
CA GLN A 43 -19.66 12.28 -23.70
C GLN A 43 -19.56 13.73 -23.23
N ALA A 44 -20.68 14.38 -23.01
CA ALA A 44 -20.70 15.78 -22.55
C ALA A 44 -20.15 15.92 -21.12
N GLU A 45 -20.50 14.99 -20.22
CA GLU A 45 -19.97 15.02 -18.84
C GLU A 45 -18.48 14.66 -18.79
N LEU A 46 -18.01 13.69 -19.58
CA LEU A 46 -16.57 13.40 -19.70
C LEU A 46 -15.78 14.60 -20.23
N THR A 47 -16.33 15.29 -21.23
CA THR A 47 -15.70 16.51 -21.78
C THR A 47 -15.64 17.63 -20.73
N LYS A 48 -16.70 17.84 -19.98
CA LYS A 48 -16.82 18.86 -18.94
C LYS A 48 -15.84 18.60 -17.78
N HIS A 49 -15.69 17.35 -17.37
CA HIS A 49 -14.83 16.92 -16.26
C HIS A 49 -13.43 16.49 -16.72
N ARG A 50 -13.06 16.72 -17.97
CA ARG A 50 -11.78 16.30 -18.54
C ARG A 50 -10.58 16.75 -17.70
N ASN A 51 -10.54 18.02 -17.31
CA ASN A 51 -9.41 18.58 -16.55
C ASN A 51 -9.34 18.02 -15.12
N GLU A 52 -10.46 17.55 -14.58
CA GLU A 52 -10.53 16.94 -13.26
C GLU A 52 -9.97 15.51 -13.26
N PHE A 53 -10.33 14.74 -14.28
CA PHE A 53 -9.98 13.30 -14.33
C PHE A 53 -8.81 12.98 -15.27
N SER A 54 -8.48 13.82 -16.25
CA SER A 54 -7.31 13.57 -17.08
C SER A 54 -6.02 13.80 -16.32
N SER A 55 -5.18 12.80 -16.34
CA SER A 55 -3.86 12.82 -15.72
C SER A 55 -2.91 11.89 -16.48
N GLU A 56 -1.70 11.73 -15.99
CA GLU A 56 -0.80 10.69 -16.55
C GLU A 56 -1.28 9.26 -16.29
N LEU A 57 -2.17 9.08 -15.30
CA LEU A 57 -2.76 7.77 -14.98
C LEU A 57 -4.07 7.50 -15.72
N ILE A 58 -4.85 8.55 -15.99
CA ILE A 58 -6.18 8.46 -16.61
C ILE A 58 -6.21 9.36 -17.84
N ILE A 59 -6.24 8.75 -19.01
CA ILE A 59 -6.32 9.46 -20.27
C ILE A 59 -7.76 9.51 -20.73
N LEU A 60 -8.36 10.72 -20.76
CA LEU A 60 -9.70 10.93 -21.28
C LEU A 60 -9.63 11.55 -22.68
N ALA A 61 -10.24 10.90 -23.64
CA ALA A 61 -10.34 11.33 -25.04
C ALA A 61 -11.81 11.28 -25.55
N PRO A 62 -12.74 12.04 -24.92
CA PRO A 62 -14.16 11.96 -25.26
C PRO A 62 -14.48 12.45 -26.68
N GLU A 63 -13.57 13.13 -27.36
CA GLU A 63 -13.64 13.48 -28.76
C GLU A 63 -13.32 12.34 -29.72
N GLU A 64 -12.63 11.28 -29.25
CA GLU A 64 -12.25 10.13 -30.05
C GLU A 64 -13.39 9.11 -30.11
N PRO A 65 -13.90 8.76 -31.30
CA PRO A 65 -15.05 7.83 -31.42
C PRO A 65 -14.78 6.46 -30.81
N GLU A 66 -13.56 5.92 -30.95
CA GLU A 66 -13.17 4.61 -30.41
C GLU A 66 -13.19 4.63 -28.88
N PHE A 67 -12.67 5.68 -28.26
CA PHE A 67 -12.70 5.86 -26.80
C PHE A 67 -14.15 5.89 -26.31
N MET A 68 -15.03 6.65 -26.96
CA MET A 68 -16.42 6.74 -26.57
C MET A 68 -17.18 5.42 -26.77
N GLN A 69 -16.91 4.72 -27.86
CA GLN A 69 -17.51 3.40 -28.10
C GLN A 69 -17.11 2.42 -26.97
N MET A 70 -15.82 2.28 -26.69
CA MET A 70 -15.32 1.41 -25.61
C MET A 70 -15.91 1.79 -24.25
N THR A 71 -15.98 3.07 -23.95
CA THR A 71 -16.53 3.57 -22.68
C THR A 71 -18.03 3.24 -22.59
N GLN A 72 -18.80 3.43 -23.66
CA GLN A 72 -20.22 3.11 -23.68
C GLN A 72 -20.47 1.61 -23.56
N GLU A 73 -19.69 0.78 -24.25
CA GLU A 73 -19.75 -0.68 -24.12
C GLU A 73 -19.45 -1.12 -22.69
N PHE A 74 -18.40 -0.57 -22.08
CA PHE A 74 -18.01 -0.85 -20.69
C PHE A 74 -19.11 -0.50 -19.68
N VAL A 75 -19.67 0.70 -19.76
CA VAL A 75 -20.72 1.12 -18.83
C VAL A 75 -22.07 0.47 -19.10
N ALA A 76 -22.30 -0.06 -20.30
CA ALA A 76 -23.52 -0.77 -20.67
C ALA A 76 -23.47 -2.26 -20.32
N ASP A 77 -22.27 -2.82 -20.11
CA ASP A 77 -22.12 -4.24 -19.80
C ASP A 77 -22.82 -4.60 -18.48
N PRO A 78 -23.73 -5.60 -18.48
CA PRO A 78 -24.49 -5.96 -17.29
C PRO A 78 -23.63 -6.44 -16.11
N VAL A 79 -22.49 -7.10 -16.40
CA VAL A 79 -21.56 -7.57 -15.36
C VAL A 79 -20.85 -6.38 -14.75
N MET A 80 -20.37 -5.45 -15.55
CA MET A 80 -19.72 -4.22 -15.06
C MET A 80 -20.66 -3.34 -14.24
N ARG A 81 -21.92 -3.20 -14.66
CA ARG A 81 -22.94 -2.50 -13.87
C ARG A 81 -23.21 -3.17 -12.53
N ASP A 82 -23.17 -4.47 -12.49
CA ASP A 82 -23.36 -5.19 -11.23
C ASP A 82 -22.14 -5.09 -10.32
N ILE A 83 -20.92 -5.17 -10.87
CA ILE A 83 -19.67 -4.91 -10.14
C ILE A 83 -19.71 -3.49 -9.55
N TYR A 84 -20.04 -2.48 -10.36
CA TYR A 84 -20.19 -1.10 -9.89
C TYR A 84 -21.21 -1.00 -8.74
N ARG A 85 -22.42 -1.56 -8.91
CA ARG A 85 -23.47 -1.52 -7.91
C ARG A 85 -23.03 -2.16 -6.57
N ILE A 86 -22.34 -3.30 -6.62
CA ILE A 86 -21.80 -3.96 -5.43
C ILE A 86 -20.73 -3.06 -4.79
N THR A 87 -19.81 -2.54 -5.60
CA THR A 87 -18.71 -1.68 -5.16
C THR A 87 -19.24 -0.41 -4.52
N ASP A 88 -20.15 0.31 -5.17
CA ASP A 88 -20.73 1.55 -4.64
C ASP A 88 -21.52 1.29 -3.35
N SER A 89 -22.23 0.18 -3.24
CA SER A 89 -22.93 -0.16 -1.98
C SER A 89 -22.00 -0.28 -0.77
N LEU A 90 -20.75 -0.69 -0.96
CA LEU A 90 -19.74 -0.85 0.08
C LEU A 90 -18.90 0.42 0.29
N TYR A 91 -18.65 1.17 -0.78
CA TYR A 91 -17.71 2.28 -0.82
C TYR A 91 -18.34 3.61 -1.22
N HIS A 92 -19.66 3.76 -1.06
CA HIS A 92 -20.36 5.01 -1.34
C HIS A 92 -19.78 6.19 -0.55
N ASN A 93 -19.40 5.95 0.70
CA ASN A 93 -18.72 6.92 1.55
C ASN A 93 -17.29 6.46 1.87
N LEU A 94 -16.30 7.27 1.56
CA LEU A 94 -14.87 7.01 1.79
C LEU A 94 -14.24 7.95 2.82
N SER A 95 -15.03 8.76 3.55
CA SER A 95 -14.51 9.79 4.45
C SER A 95 -13.60 9.27 5.59
N ASP A 96 -13.77 8.02 6.00
CA ASP A 96 -12.87 7.34 6.94
C ASP A 96 -11.52 6.99 6.28
N VAL A 97 -11.55 6.47 5.04
CA VAL A 97 -10.36 6.15 4.23
C VAL A 97 -9.58 7.43 3.91
N GLU A 98 -10.27 8.48 3.46
CA GLU A 98 -9.67 9.79 3.16
C GLU A 98 -8.98 10.38 4.40
N ARG A 99 -9.65 10.35 5.54
CA ARG A 99 -9.11 10.85 6.81
C ARG A 99 -7.90 10.02 7.28
N GLU A 100 -7.94 8.71 7.14
CA GLU A 100 -6.83 7.84 7.52
C GLU A 100 -5.64 8.01 6.58
N LEU A 101 -5.87 8.04 5.27
CA LEU A 101 -4.87 8.29 4.26
C LEU A 101 -4.20 9.66 4.45
N GLY A 102 -4.99 10.72 4.69
CA GLY A 102 -4.47 12.06 4.97
C GLY A 102 -3.55 12.11 6.20
N LYS A 103 -3.89 11.36 7.26
CA LYS A 103 -3.00 11.22 8.43
C LYS A 103 -1.72 10.46 8.10
N ALA A 104 -1.82 9.40 7.29
CA ALA A 104 -0.67 8.60 6.87
C ALA A 104 0.29 9.41 5.99
N LEU A 105 -0.24 10.14 5.01
CA LEU A 105 0.51 11.04 4.13
C LEU A 105 1.21 12.16 4.92
N GLY A 106 0.53 12.81 5.85
CA GLY A 106 1.14 13.83 6.69
C GLY A 106 2.32 13.31 7.52
N ARG A 107 2.30 12.02 7.93
CA ARG A 107 3.46 11.37 8.57
C ARG A 107 4.54 11.03 7.55
N ALA A 108 4.16 10.52 6.38
CA ALA A 108 5.08 10.16 5.31
C ALA A 108 5.93 11.35 4.87
N TYR A 109 5.31 12.50 4.58
CA TYR A 109 6.02 13.72 4.16
C TYR A 109 6.93 14.30 5.23
N LYS A 110 6.56 14.11 6.51
CA LYS A 110 7.45 14.46 7.62
C LYS A 110 8.65 13.53 7.73
N LEU A 111 8.46 12.24 7.50
CA LEU A 111 9.51 11.21 7.60
C LEU A 111 10.42 11.20 6.36
N CYS A 112 9.87 11.56 5.21
CA CYS A 112 10.52 11.55 3.91
C CYS A 112 10.34 12.90 3.21
N PRO A 113 11.12 13.95 3.57
CA PRO A 113 10.94 15.30 3.01
C PRO A 113 11.18 15.42 1.50
N LYS A 114 11.82 14.42 0.88
CA LYS A 114 12.02 14.35 -0.58
C LYS A 114 10.84 13.72 -1.31
N MET A 115 9.87 13.16 -0.58
CA MET A 115 8.67 12.57 -1.19
C MET A 115 7.80 13.69 -1.75
N GLN A 116 7.48 13.59 -3.04
CA GLN A 116 6.56 14.51 -3.69
C GLN A 116 5.15 14.32 -3.10
N HIS A 117 4.44 15.42 -2.89
CA HIS A 117 3.05 15.35 -2.45
C HIS A 117 2.17 14.77 -3.55
N VAL A 118 1.27 13.89 -3.17
CA VAL A 118 0.18 13.46 -4.04
C VAL A 118 -0.80 14.61 -4.16
N GLU A 119 -1.09 15.03 -5.38
CA GLU A 119 -1.93 16.20 -5.67
C GLU A 119 -3.38 15.79 -5.93
N ARG A 120 -3.59 14.62 -6.54
CA ARG A 120 -4.92 14.13 -6.91
C ARG A 120 -5.12 12.67 -6.53
N PHE A 121 -6.30 12.39 -6.03
CA PHE A 121 -6.70 11.06 -5.58
C PHE A 121 -7.90 10.61 -6.39
N TYR A 122 -7.82 9.40 -6.96
CA TYR A 122 -8.89 8.84 -7.78
C TYR A 122 -9.36 7.51 -7.24
N THR A 123 -10.63 7.22 -7.48
CA THR A 123 -11.14 5.85 -7.41
C THR A 123 -11.69 5.43 -8.76
N MET A 124 -11.71 4.13 -9.00
CA MET A 124 -12.29 3.56 -10.21
C MET A 124 -12.79 2.13 -9.99
N VAL A 125 -13.53 1.64 -10.95
CA VAL A 125 -13.94 0.25 -11.14
C VAL A 125 -13.36 -0.20 -12.47
N THR A 126 -12.59 -1.28 -12.47
CA THR A 126 -11.88 -1.76 -13.65
C THR A 126 -12.45 -3.07 -14.21
N GLY A 127 -13.00 -3.93 -13.37
CA GLY A 127 -13.38 -5.30 -13.72
C GLY A 127 -12.18 -6.20 -14.04
N ASP A 128 -10.96 -5.71 -13.89
CA ASP A 128 -9.71 -6.44 -14.18
C ASP A 128 -9.21 -7.15 -12.93
N PHE A 129 -9.72 -8.35 -12.68
CA PHE A 129 -9.33 -9.15 -11.52
C PHE A 129 -8.11 -10.03 -11.78
N ASP A 130 -7.67 -10.17 -13.01
CA ASP A 130 -6.44 -10.90 -13.34
C ASP A 130 -5.19 -10.14 -12.91
N ASN A 131 -5.28 -8.80 -12.88
CA ASN A 131 -4.20 -7.89 -12.49
C ASN A 131 -4.38 -7.31 -11.07
N TYR A 132 -4.81 -8.11 -10.11
CA TYR A 132 -5.03 -7.68 -8.72
C TYR A 132 -3.81 -6.99 -8.07
N GLY A 133 -2.63 -7.16 -8.61
CA GLY A 133 -1.43 -6.44 -8.19
C GLY A 133 -1.49 -4.93 -8.42
N PHE A 134 -2.33 -4.47 -9.35
CA PHE A 134 -2.54 -3.07 -9.69
C PHE A 134 -3.78 -2.45 -9.02
N ARG A 135 -4.20 -2.97 -7.87
CA ARG A 135 -5.34 -2.43 -7.11
C ARG A 135 -5.14 -1.00 -6.60
N VAL A 136 -3.90 -0.59 -6.43
CA VAL A 136 -3.48 0.80 -6.21
C VAL A 136 -2.30 1.10 -7.10
N PHE A 137 -2.34 2.21 -7.81
CA PHE A 137 -1.23 2.69 -8.63
C PHE A 137 -1.04 4.20 -8.49
N SER A 138 0.19 4.66 -8.72
CA SER A 138 0.58 6.05 -8.56
C SER A 138 1.77 6.38 -9.46
N ASN A 139 1.87 7.65 -9.86
CA ASN A 139 2.99 8.23 -10.62
C ASN A 139 3.69 9.37 -9.88
N CYS A 140 3.69 9.38 -8.56
CA CYS A 140 4.18 10.46 -7.69
C CYS A 140 3.27 11.68 -7.54
N GLY A 141 2.50 12.09 -8.56
CA GLY A 141 1.55 13.21 -8.47
C GLY A 141 0.12 12.77 -8.24
N ASP A 142 -0.24 11.62 -8.77
CA ASP A 142 -1.59 11.06 -8.70
C ASP A 142 -1.58 9.71 -7.98
N LEU A 143 -2.67 9.38 -7.30
CA LEU A 143 -2.89 8.08 -6.69
C LEU A 143 -4.29 7.58 -7.03
N CYS A 144 -4.36 6.37 -7.56
CA CYS A 144 -5.62 5.74 -7.95
C CYS A 144 -5.85 4.42 -7.20
N VAL A 145 -7.09 4.22 -6.76
CA VAL A 145 -7.56 3.01 -6.04
C VAL A 145 -8.65 2.34 -6.85
N CYS A 146 -8.43 1.08 -7.23
CA CYS A 146 -9.45 0.24 -7.89
C CYS A 146 -10.35 -0.37 -6.82
N LEU A 147 -11.51 0.26 -6.55
CA LEU A 147 -12.39 -0.12 -5.44
C LEU A 147 -13.03 -1.49 -5.60
N ASP A 148 -13.30 -1.91 -6.82
CA ASP A 148 -13.85 -3.23 -7.14
C ASP A 148 -12.96 -4.37 -6.65
N GLN A 149 -11.63 -4.18 -6.66
CA GLN A 149 -10.69 -5.13 -6.09
C GLN A 149 -10.95 -5.40 -4.60
N TYR A 150 -11.32 -4.37 -3.85
CA TYR A 150 -11.62 -4.48 -2.42
C TYR A 150 -13.08 -4.90 -2.13
N ALA A 151 -13.91 -4.99 -3.16
CA ALA A 151 -15.29 -5.44 -3.08
C ALA A 151 -15.46 -6.94 -3.40
N LEU A 152 -14.39 -7.64 -3.78
CA LEU A 152 -14.42 -9.05 -4.20
C LEU A 152 -15.10 -9.97 -3.20
N GLY A 153 -14.95 -9.74 -1.90
CA GLY A 153 -15.61 -10.52 -0.87
C GLY A 153 -17.14 -10.53 -0.94
N ALA A 154 -17.76 -9.54 -1.61
CA ALA A 154 -19.19 -9.45 -1.84
C ALA A 154 -19.61 -10.02 -3.23
N MET A 155 -18.67 -10.55 -4.01
CA MET A 155 -18.89 -11.05 -5.36
C MET A 155 -18.90 -12.59 -5.44
N GLU A 156 -19.35 -13.26 -4.39
CA GLU A 156 -19.39 -14.74 -4.29
C GLU A 156 -20.14 -15.39 -5.47
N ARG A 157 -21.20 -14.77 -5.97
CA ARG A 157 -21.99 -15.29 -7.10
C ARG A 157 -21.18 -15.41 -8.40
N TYR A 158 -20.07 -14.69 -8.52
CA TYR A 158 -19.11 -14.78 -9.61
C TYR A 158 -17.92 -15.67 -9.26
N GLN A 159 -18.00 -16.41 -8.13
CA GLN A 159 -16.86 -17.18 -7.59
C GLN A 159 -15.59 -16.33 -7.52
N TYR A 160 -15.76 -15.07 -7.11
CA TYR A 160 -14.68 -14.06 -7.01
C TYR A 160 -13.89 -13.90 -8.33
N PHE A 161 -14.53 -14.13 -9.48
CA PHE A 161 -13.86 -14.09 -10.79
C PHE A 161 -12.59 -14.96 -10.86
N GLY A 162 -12.63 -16.15 -10.23
CA GLY A 162 -11.50 -17.07 -10.18
C GLY A 162 -10.42 -16.71 -9.17
N MET A 163 -10.57 -15.62 -8.42
CA MET A 163 -9.61 -15.20 -7.41
C MET A 163 -9.58 -16.20 -6.23
N PRO A 164 -8.40 -16.67 -5.83
CA PRO A 164 -8.27 -17.57 -4.69
C PRO A 164 -8.71 -16.93 -3.36
N ASN A 165 -9.39 -17.69 -2.51
CA ASN A 165 -9.89 -17.20 -1.22
C ASN A 165 -8.81 -16.55 -0.33
N TYR A 166 -7.56 -17.04 -0.39
CA TYR A 166 -6.48 -16.48 0.41
C TYR A 166 -6.12 -15.04 -0.01
N LEU A 167 -6.39 -14.65 -1.26
CA LEU A 167 -6.28 -13.27 -1.74
C LEU A 167 -7.52 -12.46 -1.38
N VAL A 168 -8.72 -12.98 -1.68
CA VAL A 168 -10.00 -12.29 -1.44
C VAL A 168 -10.12 -11.80 0.00
N ARG A 169 -9.73 -12.63 0.98
CA ARG A 169 -9.77 -12.27 2.40
C ARG A 169 -8.90 -11.05 2.79
N THR A 170 -7.91 -10.72 1.97
CA THR A 170 -7.00 -9.58 2.19
C THR A 170 -7.33 -8.36 1.32
N LEU A 171 -8.40 -8.45 0.52
CA LEU A 171 -8.89 -7.38 -0.33
C LEU A 171 -10.15 -6.78 0.32
N THR A 172 -9.94 -6.08 1.43
CA THR A 172 -10.98 -5.49 2.26
C THR A 172 -10.70 -4.00 2.51
N ARG A 173 -11.70 -3.29 2.99
CA ARG A 173 -11.61 -1.85 3.28
C ARG A 173 -10.39 -1.46 4.12
N GLU A 174 -10.04 -2.27 5.11
CA GLU A 174 -8.89 -2.00 6.00
C GLU A 174 -7.53 -2.06 5.30
N HIS A 175 -7.45 -2.69 4.12
CA HIS A 175 -6.23 -2.79 3.33
C HIS A 175 -6.04 -1.65 2.33
N ILE A 176 -7.05 -0.79 2.10
CA ILE A 176 -6.95 0.30 1.11
C ILE A 176 -5.81 1.26 1.48
N VAL A 177 -5.81 1.82 2.68
CA VAL A 177 -4.77 2.78 3.10
C VAL A 177 -3.39 2.12 3.20
N PRO A 178 -3.22 0.92 3.79
CA PRO A 178 -1.97 0.16 3.72
C PRO A 178 -1.43 0.00 2.29
N ASP A 179 -2.27 -0.36 1.33
CA ASP A 179 -1.85 -0.53 -0.05
C ASP A 179 -1.43 0.77 -0.71
N CYS A 180 -2.14 1.87 -0.44
CA CYS A 180 -1.71 3.20 -0.86
C CYS A 180 -0.30 3.53 -0.35
N MET A 181 -0.05 3.29 0.94
CA MET A 181 1.26 3.58 1.54
C MET A 181 2.36 2.63 1.05
N PHE A 182 2.03 1.36 0.79
CA PHE A 182 2.96 0.39 0.20
C PHE A 182 3.38 0.79 -1.22
N THR A 183 2.41 1.19 -2.04
CA THR A 183 2.62 1.66 -3.41
C THR A 183 3.49 2.91 -3.42
N LEU A 184 3.14 3.91 -2.60
CA LEU A 184 3.92 5.15 -2.48
C LEU A 184 5.34 4.90 -2.01
N ALA A 185 5.55 4.05 -1.00
CA ALA A 185 6.90 3.69 -0.56
C ALA A 185 7.73 3.10 -1.71
N GLY A 186 7.11 2.26 -2.57
CA GLY A 186 7.76 1.64 -3.71
C GLY A 186 8.35 2.63 -4.71
N LEU A 187 7.71 3.79 -4.91
CA LEU A 187 8.18 4.82 -5.84
C LEU A 187 9.49 5.51 -5.40
N TYR A 188 9.79 5.48 -4.11
CA TYR A 188 10.94 6.17 -3.53
C TYR A 188 12.05 5.22 -3.06
N LEU A 189 11.89 3.92 -3.28
CA LEU A 189 12.93 2.96 -2.95
C LEU A 189 14.08 3.04 -3.94
N LYS A 190 15.30 3.16 -3.42
CA LYS A 190 16.50 2.86 -4.20
C LYS A 190 16.92 1.41 -3.94
N GLY A 191 17.17 0.70 -5.02
CA GLY A 191 17.71 -0.65 -5.01
C GLY A 191 19.09 -0.71 -5.64
N PRO A 192 19.81 -1.81 -5.50
CA PRO A 192 21.09 -2.02 -6.19
C PRO A 192 20.88 -2.16 -7.71
N ASP A 193 21.94 -1.87 -8.47
CA ASP A 193 21.98 -2.10 -9.91
C ASP A 193 22.24 -3.58 -10.20
N GLY A 194 21.73 -4.06 -11.34
CA GLY A 194 21.96 -5.42 -11.85
C GLY A 194 20.92 -6.45 -11.40
N ASP A 195 21.31 -7.73 -11.39
CA ASP A 195 20.43 -8.83 -11.03
C ASP A 195 20.17 -8.83 -9.50
N LEU A 196 18.90 -8.71 -9.13
CA LEU A 196 18.49 -8.65 -7.73
C LEU A 196 18.51 -10.05 -7.11
N THR A 197 19.08 -10.13 -5.92
CA THR A 197 19.09 -11.33 -5.09
C THR A 197 17.81 -11.43 -4.24
N LEU A 198 17.56 -12.60 -3.66
CA LEU A 198 16.49 -12.77 -2.66
C LEU A 198 16.63 -11.75 -1.53
N LEU A 199 17.84 -11.47 -1.05
CA LEU A 199 18.07 -10.49 0.00
C LEU A 199 17.62 -9.08 -0.43
N ASP A 200 17.90 -8.69 -1.68
CA ASP A 200 17.50 -7.38 -2.20
C ASP A 200 15.98 -7.22 -2.22
N HIS A 201 15.26 -8.25 -2.69
CA HIS A 201 13.80 -8.25 -2.66
C HIS A 201 13.24 -8.25 -1.24
N ALA A 202 13.81 -9.09 -0.35
CA ALA A 202 13.37 -9.16 1.05
C ALA A 202 13.57 -7.81 1.78
N ILE A 203 14.71 -7.15 1.57
CA ILE A 203 14.99 -5.83 2.15
C ILE A 203 14.10 -4.76 1.53
N ALA A 204 13.84 -4.80 0.22
CA ALA A 204 12.92 -3.86 -0.43
C ALA A 204 11.51 -3.97 0.16
N ASP A 205 10.98 -5.17 0.34
CA ASP A 205 9.71 -5.39 1.03
C ASP A 205 9.78 -4.95 2.50
N GLY A 206 10.87 -5.27 3.17
CA GLY A 206 11.11 -4.86 4.56
C GLY A 206 11.08 -3.35 4.75
N LYS A 207 11.65 -2.57 3.83
CA LYS A 207 11.61 -1.10 3.83
C LYS A 207 10.18 -0.58 3.67
N LYS A 208 9.41 -1.14 2.72
CA LYS A 208 8.00 -0.78 2.51
C LYS A 208 7.16 -1.09 3.75
N LEU A 209 7.31 -2.28 4.33
CA LEU A 209 6.61 -2.68 5.55
C LEU A 209 6.99 -1.78 6.75
N TYR A 210 8.26 -1.44 6.90
CA TYR A 210 8.70 -0.52 7.94
C TYR A 210 8.17 0.90 7.74
N PHE A 211 8.10 1.38 6.50
CA PHE A 211 7.47 2.66 6.17
C PHE A 211 6.00 2.67 6.56
N MET A 212 5.25 1.60 6.21
CA MET A 212 3.84 1.46 6.60
C MET A 212 3.67 1.44 8.13
N GLU A 213 4.50 0.69 8.85
CA GLU A 213 4.52 0.65 10.31
C GLU A 213 4.64 2.06 10.94
N LYS A 214 5.49 2.93 10.36
CA LYS A 214 5.72 4.28 10.87
C LYS A 214 4.67 5.29 10.43
N THR A 215 4.08 5.09 9.26
CA THR A 215 3.03 5.98 8.74
C THR A 215 1.62 5.60 9.22
N LEU A 216 1.41 4.35 9.63
CA LEU A 216 0.15 3.79 10.13
C LEU A 216 0.31 3.27 11.58
N PRO A 217 0.61 4.13 12.57
CA PRO A 217 0.85 3.69 13.93
C PRO A 217 -0.39 3.01 14.52
N GLY A 218 -0.16 1.82 15.10
CA GLY A 218 -1.25 1.01 15.67
C GLY A 218 -1.87 -0.01 14.72
N ILE A 219 -1.45 -0.02 13.44
CA ILE A 219 -1.84 -1.11 12.53
C ILE A 219 -1.26 -2.43 13.03
N ALA A 220 -2.04 -3.50 12.94
CA ALA A 220 -1.57 -4.82 13.35
C ALA A 220 -0.53 -5.37 12.35
N ASP A 221 0.50 -6.04 12.86
CA ASP A 221 1.53 -6.68 12.03
C ASP A 221 0.93 -7.69 11.05
N SER A 222 -0.17 -8.36 11.44
CA SER A 222 -0.91 -9.29 10.58
C SER A 222 -1.56 -8.60 9.37
N VAL A 223 -2.04 -7.36 9.53
CA VAL A 223 -2.60 -6.57 8.42
C VAL A 223 -1.49 -6.15 7.46
N LEU A 224 -0.34 -5.66 7.98
CA LEU A 224 0.81 -5.29 7.16
C LEU A 224 1.31 -6.45 6.29
N LEU A 225 1.36 -7.65 6.86
CA LEU A 225 1.84 -8.88 6.21
C LEU A 225 0.74 -9.62 5.44
N ARG A 226 -0.53 -9.25 5.65
CA ARG A 226 -1.70 -9.98 5.13
C ARG A 226 -1.79 -11.41 5.65
N TYR A 227 -1.37 -11.63 6.89
CA TYR A 227 -1.38 -12.93 7.56
C TYR A 227 -2.67 -13.15 8.33
N THR A 228 -3.07 -14.42 8.44
CA THR A 228 -4.01 -14.83 9.49
C THR A 228 -3.31 -14.83 10.86
N ALA A 229 -4.09 -14.94 11.94
CA ALA A 229 -3.52 -15.09 13.29
C ALA A 229 -2.60 -16.32 13.38
N ASP A 230 -3.02 -17.44 12.78
CA ASP A 230 -2.23 -18.69 12.76
C ASP A 230 -0.94 -18.52 11.96
N GLN A 231 -0.99 -17.88 10.81
CA GLN A 231 0.20 -17.57 10.00
C GLN A 231 1.16 -16.63 10.74
N MET A 232 0.63 -15.63 11.45
CA MET A 232 1.46 -14.74 12.26
C MET A 232 2.14 -15.48 13.40
N LYS A 233 1.38 -16.32 14.10
CA LYS A 233 1.93 -17.20 15.15
C LYS A 233 2.99 -18.13 14.60
N TRP A 234 2.68 -18.83 13.49
CA TRP A 234 3.63 -19.74 12.86
C TRP A 234 4.95 -19.02 12.50
N MET A 235 4.86 -17.85 11.89
CA MET A 235 6.04 -17.09 11.46
C MET A 235 6.91 -16.68 12.67
N THR A 236 6.27 -16.21 13.73
CA THR A 236 6.97 -15.85 14.98
C THR A 236 7.68 -17.05 15.62
N ASP A 237 7.00 -18.20 15.67
CA ASP A 237 7.55 -19.42 16.27
C ASP A 237 8.68 -20.04 15.42
N ASN A 238 8.68 -19.78 14.09
CA ASN A 238 9.61 -20.38 13.13
C ASN A 238 10.64 -19.40 12.53
N GLU A 239 10.73 -18.19 13.02
CA GLU A 239 11.65 -17.17 12.50
C GLU A 239 13.09 -17.68 12.37
N ARG A 240 13.60 -18.32 13.44
CA ARG A 240 14.94 -18.93 13.46
C ARG A 240 15.10 -20.06 12.45
N ASN A 241 14.08 -20.91 12.29
CA ASN A 241 14.10 -22.03 11.35
C ASN A 241 14.12 -21.52 9.90
N VAL A 242 13.29 -20.52 9.58
CA VAL A 242 13.25 -19.89 8.25
C VAL A 242 14.61 -19.26 7.95
N TRP A 243 15.17 -18.49 8.87
CA TRP A 243 16.49 -17.89 8.71
C TRP A 243 17.59 -18.94 8.51
N GLY A 244 17.61 -19.97 9.36
CA GLY A 244 18.58 -21.07 9.25
C GLY A 244 18.51 -21.76 7.89
N TRP A 245 17.30 -22.01 7.38
CA TRP A 245 17.09 -22.60 6.06
C TRP A 245 17.63 -21.70 4.94
N LEU A 246 17.36 -20.39 4.99
CA LEU A 246 17.85 -19.43 4.00
C LEU A 246 19.39 -19.42 3.92
N ILE A 247 20.07 -19.50 5.08
CA ILE A 247 21.53 -19.55 5.17
C ILE A 247 22.08 -20.90 4.64
N GLN A 248 21.54 -22.01 5.15
CA GLN A 248 22.02 -23.36 4.81
C GLN A 248 21.91 -23.66 3.31
N ASN A 249 20.82 -23.19 2.69
CA ASN A 249 20.57 -23.38 1.26
C ASN A 249 21.16 -22.26 0.39
N LYS A 250 21.93 -21.32 0.97
CA LYS A 250 22.57 -20.18 0.28
C LYS A 250 21.59 -19.30 -0.51
N MET A 251 20.34 -19.24 -0.06
CA MET A 251 19.25 -18.56 -0.77
C MET A 251 19.41 -17.04 -0.78
N LEU A 252 20.00 -16.45 0.28
CA LEU A 252 20.06 -14.98 0.42
C LEU A 252 20.65 -14.26 -0.80
N TYR A 253 21.65 -14.84 -1.42
CA TYR A 253 22.33 -14.23 -2.55
C TYR A 253 22.01 -14.91 -3.89
N SER A 254 20.98 -15.74 -3.92
CA SER A 254 20.46 -16.33 -5.15
C SER A 254 19.79 -15.27 -6.01
N THR A 255 20.09 -15.25 -7.30
CA THR A 255 19.38 -14.48 -8.33
C THR A 255 18.38 -15.33 -9.11
N ASP A 256 18.27 -16.63 -8.79
CA ASP A 256 17.30 -17.53 -9.39
C ASP A 256 15.88 -17.25 -8.85
N GLN A 257 15.12 -16.47 -9.62
CA GLN A 257 13.75 -16.10 -9.28
C GLN A 257 12.83 -17.30 -9.10
N SER A 258 13.06 -18.39 -9.85
CA SER A 258 12.24 -19.59 -9.73
C SER A 258 12.42 -20.27 -8.37
N ALA A 259 13.64 -20.22 -7.83
CA ALA A 259 13.96 -20.82 -6.52
C ALA A 259 13.39 -20.04 -5.33
N TYR A 260 13.17 -18.73 -5.44
CA TYR A 260 12.73 -17.93 -4.32
C TYR A 260 11.33 -17.28 -4.47
N ARG A 261 10.67 -17.44 -5.62
CA ARG A 261 9.33 -16.87 -5.86
C ARG A 261 8.34 -17.22 -4.76
N ASN A 262 8.34 -18.46 -4.29
CA ASN A 262 7.42 -18.92 -3.23
C ASN A 262 7.75 -18.37 -1.84
N LEU A 263 8.93 -17.76 -1.64
CA LEU A 263 9.32 -17.11 -0.38
C LEU A 263 8.87 -15.66 -0.29
N LEU A 264 8.55 -15.03 -1.44
CA LEU A 264 8.16 -13.62 -1.56
C LEU A 264 6.72 -13.44 -2.02
N GLY A 265 6.20 -14.39 -2.82
CA GLY A 265 4.91 -14.27 -3.48
C GLY A 265 3.72 -14.42 -2.52
N GLU A 266 2.63 -13.80 -2.89
CA GLU A 266 1.33 -14.04 -2.26
C GLU A 266 0.89 -15.48 -2.58
N ALA A 267 0.63 -16.25 -1.54
CA ALA A 267 0.25 -17.66 -1.60
C ALA A 267 -0.52 -18.03 -0.33
N PRO A 268 -1.20 -19.17 -0.28
CA PRO A 268 -1.82 -19.60 0.98
C PRO A 268 -0.75 -19.95 2.05
N HIS A 269 0.42 -20.39 1.63
CA HIS A 269 1.56 -20.76 2.48
C HIS A 269 2.87 -20.74 1.67
N THR A 270 4.01 -20.85 2.34
CA THR A 270 5.31 -21.06 1.69
C THR A 270 5.56 -22.56 1.51
N ASN A 271 5.49 -23.08 0.28
CA ASN A 271 5.60 -24.51 -0.01
C ASN A 271 6.84 -25.18 0.61
N THR A 272 7.95 -24.46 0.68
CA THR A 272 9.20 -24.90 1.30
C THR A 272 9.02 -25.34 2.76
N PHE A 273 8.10 -24.75 3.50
CA PHE A 273 7.89 -24.97 4.93
C PHE A 273 6.59 -25.71 5.26
N GLY A 274 5.84 -26.14 4.25
CA GLY A 274 4.61 -26.91 4.39
C GLY A 274 3.35 -26.07 4.47
N SER A 275 2.19 -26.75 4.45
CA SER A 275 0.84 -26.15 4.35
C SER A 275 0.44 -25.25 5.53
N ASP A 276 1.05 -25.46 6.69
CA ASP A 276 0.75 -24.69 7.90
C ASP A 276 1.58 -23.40 8.02
N SER A 277 2.53 -23.20 7.07
CA SER A 277 3.42 -22.06 7.11
C SER A 277 2.74 -20.76 6.69
N ALA A 278 3.35 -19.64 7.07
CA ALA A 278 2.98 -18.35 6.53
C ALA A 278 3.48 -18.20 5.07
N PRO A 279 2.78 -17.44 4.21
CA PRO A 279 3.33 -17.01 2.92
C PRO A 279 4.37 -15.89 3.12
N ARG A 280 5.07 -15.47 2.05
CA ARG A 280 5.95 -14.31 2.04
C ARG A 280 6.98 -14.30 3.20
N THR A 281 7.49 -15.46 3.55
CA THR A 281 8.41 -15.62 4.70
C THR A 281 9.68 -14.78 4.57
N ALA A 282 10.20 -14.60 3.34
CA ALA A 282 11.37 -13.74 3.12
C ALA A 282 11.06 -12.25 3.32
N SER A 283 9.85 -11.79 2.95
CA SER A 283 9.42 -10.40 3.20
C SER A 283 9.36 -10.10 4.71
N TYR A 284 8.85 -11.06 5.51
CA TYR A 284 8.88 -10.94 6.97
C TYR A 284 10.31 -10.85 7.50
N ILE A 285 11.21 -11.73 7.08
CA ILE A 285 12.63 -11.70 7.48
C ILE A 285 13.27 -10.36 7.11
N GLY A 286 13.05 -9.87 5.89
CA GLY A 286 13.53 -8.57 5.44
C GLY A 286 13.05 -7.43 6.34
N TRP A 287 11.78 -7.48 6.76
CA TRP A 287 11.22 -6.49 7.68
C TRP A 287 11.89 -6.52 9.07
N GLN A 288 12.14 -7.72 9.64
CA GLN A 288 12.86 -7.83 10.92
C GLN A 288 14.29 -7.30 10.81
N ILE A 289 14.99 -7.57 9.70
CA ILE A 289 16.32 -7.03 9.43
C ILE A 289 16.28 -5.49 9.38
N VAL A 290 15.31 -4.91 8.67
CA VAL A 290 15.14 -3.46 8.57
C VAL A 290 14.81 -2.84 9.93
N ARG A 291 13.90 -3.44 10.73
CA ARG A 291 13.62 -3.01 12.11
C ARG A 291 14.89 -2.95 12.97
N ALA A 292 15.71 -4.02 12.89
CA ALA A 292 16.97 -4.08 13.63
C ALA A 292 18.01 -3.05 13.14
N TYR A 293 18.10 -2.86 11.83
CA TYR A 293 18.95 -1.83 11.21
C TYR A 293 18.58 -0.44 11.72
N MET A 294 17.30 -0.07 11.61
CA MET A 294 16.83 1.25 12.04
C MET A 294 16.99 1.50 13.52
N LYS A 295 16.87 0.46 14.35
CA LYS A 295 17.12 0.56 15.79
C LYS A 295 18.59 0.85 16.12
N LYS A 296 19.54 0.29 15.33
CA LYS A 296 20.98 0.42 15.57
C LYS A 296 21.61 1.61 14.89
N SER A 297 21.25 1.86 13.63
CA SER A 297 21.89 2.89 12.80
C SER A 297 21.44 4.30 13.17
N HIS A 298 20.29 4.45 13.82
CA HIS A 298 19.61 5.72 14.04
C HIS A 298 19.37 6.51 12.75
N SER A 299 19.32 5.82 11.60
CA SER A 299 19.05 6.43 10.29
C SER A 299 17.65 7.00 10.25
N THR A 300 17.46 8.04 9.46
CA THR A 300 16.13 8.56 9.12
C THR A 300 15.40 7.63 8.15
N MET A 301 14.09 7.79 8.02
CA MET A 301 13.31 7.05 7.01
C MET A 301 13.78 7.36 5.59
N GLN A 302 14.12 8.64 5.32
CA GLN A 302 14.64 9.03 4.02
C GLN A 302 15.96 8.32 3.68
N GLU A 303 16.89 8.24 4.63
CA GLU A 303 18.16 7.52 4.45
C GLU A 303 17.94 6.03 4.27
N LEU A 304 16.95 5.42 4.95
CA LEU A 304 16.58 4.03 4.73
C LEU A 304 16.10 3.78 3.29
N LEU A 305 15.21 4.63 2.78
CA LEU A 305 14.68 4.50 1.42
C LEU A 305 15.78 4.74 0.36
N ASP A 306 16.68 5.68 0.64
CA ASP A 306 17.79 6.06 -0.24
C ASP A 306 18.96 5.05 -0.22
N GLU A 307 19.06 4.14 0.76
CA GLU A 307 20.16 3.17 0.87
C GLU A 307 19.97 1.99 -0.09
N PRO A 308 20.76 1.84 -1.16
CA PRO A 308 20.56 0.77 -2.13
C PRO A 308 21.18 -0.57 -1.71
N ASP A 309 22.13 -0.58 -0.78
CA ASP A 309 22.94 -1.75 -0.43
C ASP A 309 22.27 -2.60 0.65
N SER A 310 21.59 -3.67 0.22
CA SER A 310 20.91 -4.62 1.11
C SER A 310 21.89 -5.39 2.01
N ARG A 311 23.13 -5.64 1.55
CA ARG A 311 24.16 -6.32 2.36
C ARG A 311 24.65 -5.42 3.48
N LYS A 312 24.79 -4.12 3.22
CA LYS A 312 25.09 -3.13 4.24
C LYS A 312 24.01 -3.07 5.30
N ILE A 313 22.73 -3.03 4.90
CA ILE A 313 21.60 -3.06 5.84
C ILE A 313 21.64 -4.35 6.68
N LEU A 314 21.80 -5.52 6.08
CA LEU A 314 21.92 -6.78 6.80
C LEU A 314 23.08 -6.77 7.79
N THR A 315 24.28 -6.35 7.34
CA THR A 315 25.51 -6.34 8.18
C THR A 315 25.36 -5.41 9.37
N LEU A 316 24.91 -4.17 9.13
CA LEU A 316 24.77 -3.16 10.20
C LEU A 316 23.59 -3.45 11.13
N SER A 317 22.55 -4.13 10.65
CA SER A 317 21.45 -4.58 11.52
C SER A 317 21.96 -5.49 12.63
N GLY A 318 22.95 -6.34 12.31
CA GLY A 318 23.43 -7.41 13.20
C GLY A 318 22.29 -8.33 13.64
N TRP A 319 21.20 -8.36 12.88
CA TRP A 319 20.03 -9.16 13.20
C TRP A 319 20.34 -10.66 13.11
N ARG A 320 19.94 -11.36 14.15
CA ARG A 320 20.01 -12.84 14.26
C ARG A 320 18.86 -13.26 15.15
N PRO A 321 17.89 -14.06 14.63
CA PRO A 321 16.75 -14.54 15.40
C PRO A 321 17.12 -15.56 16.47
#